data_576668ac6cc81f2f76bb5454e879f648
#
_entry.id   576668ac6cc81f2f76bb5454e879f648
#
_cell.length_a   1.000
_cell.length_b   1.000
_cell.length_c   1.000
_cell.angle_alpha   90.00
_cell.angle_beta   90.00
_cell.angle_gamma   90.00
#
_symmetry.space_group_name_H-M   'P 1'
#
loop_
_entity.id
_entity.type
_entity.pdbx_description
1 polymer ?
#
loop_
_entity_poly.entity_id
_entity_poly.type
_entity_poly.pdbx_seq_one_letter_code
_entity_poly.pdbx_strand_id
1 'polypeptide(L)'
;MKRIWIINEYAGSPYYGMEFRHYYLGKELVKFGYKVNIISSNYSHLFKNLPEPGKENIDGIDYLWIKTFNYGKAHSKKRVFKWFLFSLKLFQLPFKLEKPNVIIVSPMATFPVFPSWILSKFYRAKFVFEVKDIWPLTLVEIGGYSRNHPFIKIMRFFEIFALKKADLIISNLPNYGEYLKDNNIKRDFIWISNGINLEEMKEVKALPLEVIEKIPKDKFIVGYAGTVGAANAIDSFLEASKFINKDDIFFVIVGDGQEKQRLQEIYKKDNIVFLNAIDKKQVQSILKLFDVCYIGLKKKDIFKYGVSPNKLFDYMFSGKPILYAINSGQNNIVQIANCGITVKAENPEAIADGIMKLYNMSKEERKKLGENGKNYVVKYFNYEFLAEKLSKVL
;
A
#
# COMPACT_ATOMS: atom_id res chain seq x y z
N MET A 1 28.61 2.43 13.16
CA MET A 1 27.17 2.15 12.93
C MET A 1 26.71 3.05 11.80
N LYS A 2 26.11 2.50 10.71
CA LYS A 2 25.59 3.30 9.59
C LYS A 2 24.29 4.00 10.00
N ARG A 3 24.14 5.27 9.63
CA ARG A 3 22.94 6.07 9.87
C ARG A 3 22.17 6.28 8.57
N ILE A 4 20.86 6.01 8.63
CA ILE A 4 19.93 6.12 7.52
C ILE A 4 18.92 7.23 7.84
N TRP A 5 18.75 8.18 6.93
CA TRP A 5 17.62 9.09 6.93
C TRP A 5 16.57 8.60 5.95
N ILE A 6 15.34 8.41 6.39
CA ILE A 6 14.18 8.08 5.56
C ILE A 6 13.28 9.31 5.54
N ILE A 7 13.16 9.96 4.40
CA ILE A 7 12.39 11.19 4.21
C ILE A 7 11.10 10.87 3.49
N ASN A 8 9.99 10.88 4.25
CA ASN A 8 8.64 10.72 3.72
C ASN A 8 7.66 11.52 4.59
N GLU A 9 7.04 12.56 4.01
CA GLU A 9 6.17 13.45 4.76
C GLU A 9 4.89 12.80 5.33
N TYR A 10 4.56 11.58 4.88
CA TYR A 10 3.40 10.79 5.34
C TYR A 10 3.79 9.57 6.17
N ALA A 11 5.08 9.36 6.42
CA ALA A 11 5.51 8.24 7.23
C ALA A 11 4.92 8.36 8.64
N GLY A 12 4.14 7.36 9.00
CA GLY A 12 3.53 7.21 10.31
C GLY A 12 4.16 6.09 11.13
N SER A 13 3.47 5.70 12.18
CA SER A 13 3.76 4.56 13.04
C SER A 13 2.43 3.98 13.55
N PRO A 14 2.40 2.85 14.27
CA PRO A 14 1.18 2.34 14.88
C PRO A 14 0.47 3.34 15.80
N TYR A 15 1.17 4.35 16.32
CA TYR A 15 0.59 5.42 17.15
C TYR A 15 0.03 6.57 16.31
N TYR A 16 0.60 6.81 15.12
CA TYR A 16 0.27 7.94 14.26
C TYR A 16 0.11 7.49 12.81
N GLY A 17 -1.06 7.75 12.23
CA GLY A 17 -1.30 7.58 10.81
C GLY A 17 -1.64 6.17 10.35
N MET A 18 -1.41 5.92 9.07
CA MET A 18 -1.78 4.68 8.38
C MET A 18 -0.65 4.15 7.46
N GLU A 19 0.40 4.93 7.25
CA GLU A 19 1.51 4.57 6.37
C GLU A 19 2.68 4.05 7.20
N PHE A 20 2.71 2.74 7.42
CA PHE A 20 3.62 2.09 8.37
C PHE A 20 4.83 1.41 7.72
N ARG A 21 4.92 1.41 6.39
CA ARG A 21 6.03 0.75 5.67
C ARG A 21 7.40 1.12 6.21
N HIS A 22 7.66 2.43 6.36
CA HIS A 22 8.98 2.91 6.82
C HIS A 22 9.22 2.62 8.29
N TYR A 23 8.18 2.60 9.09
CA TYR A 23 8.26 2.16 10.48
C TYR A 23 8.70 0.68 10.56
N TYR A 24 8.04 -0.23 9.84
CA TYR A 24 8.40 -1.65 9.88
C TYR A 24 9.79 -1.91 9.31
N LEU A 25 10.13 -1.33 8.16
CA LEU A 25 11.49 -1.44 7.62
C LEU A 25 12.53 -0.84 8.57
N GLY A 26 12.23 0.31 9.17
CA GLY A 26 13.10 0.97 10.13
C GLY A 26 13.33 0.15 11.39
N LYS A 27 12.28 -0.46 11.94
CA LYS A 27 12.36 -1.34 13.12
C LYS A 27 13.30 -2.53 12.87
N GLU A 28 13.18 -3.17 11.71
CA GLU A 28 14.05 -4.28 11.35
C GLU A 28 15.49 -3.81 11.06
N LEU A 29 15.68 -2.67 10.39
CA LEU A 29 17.00 -2.09 10.18
C LEU A 29 17.71 -1.73 11.50
N VAL A 30 16.96 -1.28 12.52
CA VAL A 30 17.51 -1.05 13.87
C VAL A 30 18.01 -2.36 14.49
N LYS A 31 17.27 -3.46 14.36
CA LYS A 31 17.73 -4.80 14.79
C LYS A 31 19.01 -5.23 14.09
N PHE A 32 19.21 -4.82 12.83
CA PHE A 32 20.45 -5.09 12.06
C PHE A 32 21.59 -4.11 12.38
N GLY A 33 21.43 -3.26 13.39
CA GLY A 33 22.50 -2.38 13.88
C GLY A 33 22.60 -1.05 13.13
N TYR A 34 21.57 -0.62 12.37
CA TYR A 34 21.53 0.71 11.79
C TYR A 34 20.94 1.73 12.78
N LYS A 35 21.38 2.99 12.69
CA LYS A 35 20.65 4.13 13.28
C LYS A 35 19.69 4.67 12.25
N VAL A 36 18.39 4.61 12.52
CA VAL A 36 17.34 5.01 11.59
C VAL A 36 16.68 6.29 12.09
N ASN A 37 16.69 7.33 11.24
CA ASN A 37 15.91 8.53 11.43
C ASN A 37 14.79 8.57 10.39
N ILE A 38 13.53 8.68 10.82
CA ILE A 38 12.39 8.95 9.93
C ILE A 38 12.01 10.41 10.03
N ILE A 39 12.08 11.11 8.89
CA ILE A 39 11.75 12.53 8.77
C ILE A 39 10.37 12.64 8.14
N SER A 40 9.38 13.04 8.93
CA SER A 40 7.99 13.14 8.51
C SER A 40 7.36 14.48 8.92
N SER A 41 6.17 14.76 8.43
CA SER A 41 5.39 15.92 8.84
C SER A 41 4.62 15.60 10.12
N ASN A 42 4.48 16.59 11.01
CA ASN A 42 3.64 16.45 12.20
C ASN A 42 2.12 16.49 11.89
N TYR A 43 1.74 16.80 10.66
CA TYR A 43 0.35 16.82 10.25
C TYR A 43 0.14 16.08 8.92
N SER A 44 -0.86 15.22 8.91
CA SER A 44 -1.42 14.60 7.70
C SER A 44 -2.90 14.29 7.94
N HIS A 45 -3.72 14.39 6.87
CA HIS A 45 -5.12 13.94 6.91
C HIS A 45 -5.25 12.41 7.14
N LEU A 46 -4.15 11.67 7.05
CA LEU A 46 -4.07 10.24 7.33
C LEU A 46 -3.78 9.94 8.81
N PHE A 47 -3.46 10.96 9.61
CA PHE A 47 -3.15 10.78 11.02
C PHE A 47 -4.43 10.83 11.85
N LYS A 48 -4.68 9.79 12.63
CA LYS A 48 -5.76 9.79 13.63
C LYS A 48 -5.38 10.66 14.83
N ASN A 49 -4.15 10.48 15.32
CA ASN A 49 -3.53 11.31 16.34
C ASN A 49 -2.40 12.10 15.70
N LEU A 50 -2.18 13.32 16.13
CA LEU A 50 -1.13 14.19 15.60
C LEU A 50 0.10 14.12 16.51
N PRO A 51 1.29 13.82 15.98
CA PRO A 51 2.52 13.91 16.74
C PRO A 51 2.88 15.38 17.01
N GLU A 52 3.51 15.64 18.15
CA GLU A 52 4.08 16.93 18.45
C GLU A 52 5.31 17.20 17.56
N PRO A 53 5.51 18.46 17.09
CA PRO A 53 6.70 18.81 16.33
C PRO A 53 7.96 18.62 17.19
N GLY A 54 8.96 17.92 16.65
CA GLY A 54 10.22 17.69 17.36
C GLY A 54 10.76 16.29 17.14
N LYS A 55 11.63 15.87 18.04
CA LYS A 55 12.21 14.52 18.04
C LYS A 55 11.40 13.60 18.96
N GLU A 56 11.22 12.38 18.53
CA GLU A 56 10.56 11.33 19.29
C GLU A 56 11.22 9.99 18.95
N ASN A 57 11.48 9.16 19.94
CA ASN A 57 11.94 7.79 19.70
C ASN A 57 10.76 6.83 19.80
N ILE A 58 10.54 6.05 18.74
CA ILE A 58 9.48 5.05 18.65
C ILE A 58 10.14 3.72 18.31
N ASP A 59 10.15 2.78 19.23
CA ASP A 59 10.69 1.42 19.06
C ASP A 59 12.14 1.40 18.52
N GLY A 60 12.98 2.34 19.00
CA GLY A 60 14.39 2.46 18.59
C GLY A 60 14.61 3.27 17.29
N ILE A 61 13.56 3.75 16.65
CA ILE A 61 13.62 4.64 15.49
C ILE A 61 13.50 6.08 15.95
N ASP A 62 14.42 6.94 15.55
CA ASP A 62 14.38 8.35 15.86
C ASP A 62 13.54 9.11 14.82
N TYR A 63 12.32 9.47 15.19
CA TYR A 63 11.46 10.33 14.36
C TYR A 63 11.85 11.79 14.51
N LEU A 64 11.78 12.53 13.41
CA LEU A 64 11.78 13.99 13.40
C LEU A 64 10.48 14.47 12.76
N TRP A 65 9.57 14.95 13.59
CA TRP A 65 8.29 15.52 13.16
C TRP A 65 8.50 17.00 12.78
N ILE A 66 8.51 17.25 11.48
CA ILE A 66 8.64 18.62 10.95
C ILE A 66 7.31 19.34 11.11
N LYS A 67 7.31 20.48 11.83
CA LYS A 67 6.13 21.33 11.99
C LYS A 67 5.63 21.82 10.64
N THR A 68 4.39 21.49 10.29
CA THR A 68 3.65 21.97 9.14
C THR A 68 2.28 22.47 9.57
N PHE A 69 1.46 22.95 8.64
CA PHE A 69 0.12 23.43 8.94
C PHE A 69 -0.96 22.45 8.49
N ASN A 70 -2.13 22.60 9.10
CA ASN A 70 -3.32 21.84 8.76
C ASN A 70 -3.91 22.36 7.44
N TYR A 71 -4.07 21.46 6.45
CA TYR A 71 -4.68 21.78 5.16
C TYR A 71 -6.13 21.26 5.03
N GLY A 72 -6.67 20.62 6.07
CA GLY A 72 -8.02 20.06 6.09
C GLY A 72 -8.16 18.81 5.19
N LYS A 73 -8.89 18.94 4.09
CA LYS A 73 -9.26 17.81 3.21
C LYS A 73 -8.13 17.42 2.25
N ALA A 74 -8.09 16.14 1.85
CA ALA A 74 -7.08 15.56 0.95
C ALA A 74 -6.90 16.30 -0.40
N HIS A 75 -7.96 16.88 -0.95
CA HIS A 75 -7.95 17.62 -2.23
C HIS A 75 -7.71 19.14 -2.11
N SER A 76 -7.31 19.61 -0.92
CA SER A 76 -7.06 21.05 -0.68
C SER A 76 -5.82 21.54 -1.44
N LYS A 77 -5.91 22.72 -2.10
CA LYS A 77 -4.76 23.43 -2.69
C LYS A 77 -3.69 23.74 -1.64
N LYS A 78 -4.07 23.95 -0.38
CA LYS A 78 -3.14 24.14 0.75
C LYS A 78 -2.21 22.94 0.94
N ARG A 79 -2.64 21.72 0.57
CA ARG A 79 -1.80 20.51 0.62
C ARG A 79 -0.58 20.63 -0.29
N VAL A 80 -0.73 21.20 -1.49
CA VAL A 80 0.39 21.42 -2.42
C VAL A 80 1.41 22.40 -1.81
N PHE A 81 0.91 23.48 -1.19
CA PHE A 81 1.80 24.43 -0.51
C PHE A 81 2.53 23.80 0.68
N LYS A 82 1.85 22.92 1.42
CA LYS A 82 2.49 22.15 2.49
C LYS A 82 3.64 21.27 1.98
N TRP A 83 3.47 20.60 0.82
CA TRP A 83 4.54 19.80 0.21
C TRP A 83 5.80 20.63 -0.07
N PHE A 84 5.60 21.83 -0.60
CA PHE A 84 6.69 22.75 -0.84
C PHE A 84 7.36 23.21 0.47
N LEU A 85 6.57 23.61 1.46
CA LEU A 85 7.08 24.02 2.78
C LEU A 85 7.84 22.89 3.48
N PHE A 86 7.33 21.66 3.46
CA PHE A 86 8.03 20.51 4.00
C PHE A 86 9.40 20.33 3.33
N SER A 87 9.44 20.44 2.00
CA SER A 87 10.68 20.32 1.22
C SER A 87 11.71 21.38 1.57
N LEU A 88 11.29 22.64 1.73
CA LEU A 88 12.19 23.73 2.16
C LEU A 88 12.73 23.49 3.59
N LYS A 89 11.88 22.96 4.48
CA LYS A 89 12.30 22.67 5.86
C LYS A 89 13.32 21.52 5.98
N LEU A 90 13.53 20.72 4.95
CA LEU A 90 14.59 19.71 4.93
C LEU A 90 15.99 20.33 5.02
N PHE A 91 16.18 21.56 4.58
CA PHE A 91 17.48 22.27 4.75
C PHE A 91 17.83 22.56 6.21
N GLN A 92 16.91 22.37 7.16
CA GLN A 92 17.18 22.48 8.60
C GLN A 92 17.77 21.19 9.21
N LEU A 93 17.77 20.07 8.47
CA LEU A 93 18.23 18.78 8.99
C LEU A 93 19.67 18.79 9.51
N PRO A 94 20.64 19.52 8.89
CA PRO A 94 22.00 19.62 9.40
C PRO A 94 22.11 20.15 10.83
N PHE A 95 21.17 20.98 11.26
CA PHE A 95 21.13 21.53 12.61
C PHE A 95 20.35 20.67 13.61
N LYS A 96 19.64 19.65 13.13
CA LYS A 96 18.73 18.83 13.95
C LYS A 96 19.17 17.39 14.10
N LEU A 97 19.85 16.85 13.10
CA LEU A 97 20.21 15.43 13.04
C LEU A 97 21.71 15.26 12.79
N GLU A 98 22.26 14.17 13.28
CA GLU A 98 23.63 13.78 12.97
C GLU A 98 23.76 13.30 11.52
N LYS A 99 24.95 13.42 10.97
CA LYS A 99 25.31 13.06 9.59
C LYS A 99 24.80 11.67 9.18
N PRO A 100 24.09 11.55 8.05
CA PRO A 100 23.68 10.26 7.51
C PRO A 100 24.77 9.63 6.63
N ASN A 101 24.73 8.31 6.51
CA ASN A 101 25.47 7.57 5.50
C ASN A 101 24.60 7.31 4.26
N VAL A 102 23.28 7.25 4.46
CA VAL A 102 22.28 7.01 3.42
C VAL A 102 21.09 7.94 3.62
N ILE A 103 20.58 8.50 2.54
CA ILE A 103 19.34 9.26 2.50
C ILE A 103 18.39 8.56 1.54
N ILE A 104 17.32 7.99 2.08
CA ILE A 104 16.21 7.41 1.31
C ILE A 104 15.11 8.47 1.24
N VAL A 105 14.81 8.95 0.04
CA VAL A 105 13.67 9.84 -0.17
C VAL A 105 12.54 9.07 -0.83
N SER A 106 11.39 9.04 -0.15
CA SER A 106 10.19 8.29 -0.56
C SER A 106 8.98 9.23 -0.64
N PRO A 107 8.95 10.15 -1.61
CA PRO A 107 7.95 11.19 -1.65
C PRO A 107 6.65 10.72 -2.31
N MET A 108 5.51 11.21 -1.80
CA MET A 108 4.27 11.22 -2.59
C MET A 108 4.35 12.36 -3.62
N ALA A 109 4.62 13.58 -3.18
CA ALA A 109 4.94 14.69 -4.08
C ALA A 109 6.48 14.80 -4.26
N THR A 110 6.94 14.98 -5.48
CA THR A 110 8.38 14.87 -5.83
C THR A 110 9.27 16.01 -5.35
N PHE A 111 8.72 17.05 -4.72
CA PHE A 111 9.48 18.23 -4.23
C PHE A 111 10.60 17.91 -3.22
N PRO A 112 10.45 16.97 -2.27
CA PRO A 112 11.52 16.63 -1.33
C PRO A 112 12.78 16.04 -1.97
N VAL A 113 12.70 15.60 -3.23
CA VAL A 113 13.82 15.01 -3.98
C VAL A 113 15.01 15.96 -4.04
N PHE A 114 14.77 17.20 -4.44
CA PHE A 114 15.86 18.17 -4.69
C PHE A 114 16.65 18.52 -3.41
N PRO A 115 16.03 18.96 -2.31
CA PRO A 115 16.77 19.17 -1.07
C PRO A 115 17.43 17.91 -0.52
N SER A 116 16.80 16.75 -0.65
CA SER A 116 17.39 15.47 -0.21
C SER A 116 18.65 15.12 -1.01
N TRP A 117 18.64 15.37 -2.32
CA TRP A 117 19.82 15.20 -3.16
C TRP A 117 20.94 16.17 -2.78
N ILE A 118 20.66 17.45 -2.54
CA ILE A 118 21.65 18.43 -2.08
C ILE A 118 22.29 17.96 -0.77
N LEU A 119 21.48 17.56 0.20
CA LEU A 119 21.95 17.06 1.49
C LEU A 119 22.80 15.80 1.31
N SER A 120 22.44 14.90 0.38
CA SER A 120 23.25 13.71 0.10
C SER A 120 24.65 14.07 -0.40
N LYS A 121 24.76 15.05 -1.27
CA LYS A 121 26.06 15.54 -1.78
C LYS A 121 26.86 16.27 -0.69
N PHE A 122 26.19 17.09 0.11
CA PHE A 122 26.82 17.79 1.25
C PHE A 122 27.45 16.81 2.25
N TYR A 123 26.74 15.71 2.56
CA TYR A 123 27.21 14.70 3.51
C TYR A 123 28.02 13.57 2.88
N ARG A 124 28.15 13.52 1.56
CA ARG A 124 28.69 12.38 0.80
C ARG A 124 27.93 11.09 1.15
N ALA A 125 26.63 11.20 1.36
CA ALA A 125 25.74 10.09 1.67
C ALA A 125 25.18 9.46 0.39
N LYS A 126 24.92 8.15 0.41
CA LYS A 126 24.26 7.45 -0.69
C LYS A 126 22.84 7.98 -0.84
N PHE A 127 22.48 8.45 -2.05
CA PHE A 127 21.14 8.96 -2.36
C PHE A 127 20.27 7.86 -2.95
N VAL A 128 19.23 7.46 -2.21
CA VAL A 128 18.29 6.41 -2.62
C VAL A 128 16.92 7.04 -2.91
N PHE A 129 16.41 6.80 -4.11
CA PHE A 129 15.06 7.21 -4.48
C PHE A 129 14.11 6.04 -4.40
N GLU A 130 13.10 6.14 -3.53
CA GLU A 130 12.05 5.12 -3.38
C GLU A 130 10.77 5.54 -4.07
N VAL A 131 10.25 4.67 -4.95
CA VAL A 131 8.99 4.86 -5.67
C VAL A 131 7.97 3.86 -5.14
N LYS A 132 6.92 4.36 -4.47
CA LYS A 132 5.78 3.56 -4.00
C LYS A 132 4.60 3.66 -4.94
N ASP A 133 4.34 4.85 -5.42
CA ASP A 133 3.36 5.19 -6.45
C ASP A 133 4.05 6.04 -7.52
N ILE A 134 3.68 5.86 -8.77
CA ILE A 134 4.32 6.58 -9.88
C ILE A 134 3.74 8.00 -9.97
N TRP A 135 4.23 8.89 -9.13
CA TRP A 135 3.89 10.31 -9.21
C TRP A 135 4.81 11.05 -10.20
N PRO A 136 4.27 11.92 -11.08
CA PRO A 136 2.88 12.39 -11.14
C PRO A 136 1.93 11.55 -12.02
N LEU A 137 2.36 10.44 -12.60
CA LEU A 137 1.52 9.62 -13.49
C LEU A 137 0.21 9.18 -12.81
N THR A 138 0.26 8.88 -11.52
CA THR A 138 -0.93 8.54 -10.71
C THR A 138 -1.97 9.67 -10.72
N LEU A 139 -1.54 10.93 -10.68
CA LEU A 139 -2.46 12.08 -10.78
C LEU A 139 -3.10 12.18 -12.16
N VAL A 140 -2.38 11.80 -13.19
CA VAL A 140 -2.89 11.80 -14.57
C VAL A 140 -3.90 10.66 -14.77
N GLU A 141 -3.50 9.44 -14.48
CA GLU A 141 -4.28 8.24 -14.81
C GLU A 141 -5.48 8.02 -13.87
N ILE A 142 -5.33 8.37 -12.60
CA ILE A 142 -6.36 8.17 -11.57
C ILE A 142 -7.02 9.50 -11.19
N GLY A 143 -6.23 10.56 -11.05
CA GLY A 143 -6.70 11.87 -10.63
C GLY A 143 -7.29 12.74 -11.74
N GLY A 144 -7.20 12.33 -13.02
CA GLY A 144 -7.78 13.03 -14.17
C GLY A 144 -7.05 14.33 -14.56
N TYR A 145 -5.84 14.57 -14.07
CA TYR A 145 -5.06 15.73 -14.46
C TYR A 145 -4.52 15.60 -15.89
N SER A 146 -4.50 16.68 -16.64
CA SER A 146 -3.82 16.72 -17.94
C SER A 146 -2.29 16.55 -17.77
N ARG A 147 -1.67 15.76 -18.64
CA ARG A 147 -0.19 15.68 -18.72
C ARG A 147 0.47 17.04 -18.97
N ASN A 148 -0.25 17.95 -19.61
CA ASN A 148 0.22 19.31 -19.93
C ASN A 148 0.04 20.30 -18.80
N HIS A 149 -0.63 19.94 -17.71
CA HIS A 149 -0.83 20.82 -16.57
C HIS A 149 0.53 21.23 -15.96
N PRO A 150 0.78 22.54 -15.70
CA PRO A 150 2.10 23.01 -15.21
C PRO A 150 2.59 22.30 -13.96
N PHE A 151 1.71 22.02 -13.01
CA PHE A 151 2.01 21.27 -11.80
C PHE A 151 2.52 19.84 -12.10
N ILE A 152 1.90 19.16 -13.07
CA ILE A 152 2.32 17.81 -13.50
C ILE A 152 3.71 17.86 -14.14
N LYS A 153 3.98 18.88 -14.98
CA LYS A 153 5.30 19.08 -15.60
C LYS A 153 6.39 19.32 -14.57
N ILE A 154 6.13 20.14 -13.56
CA ILE A 154 7.09 20.41 -12.47
C ILE A 154 7.37 19.13 -11.67
N MET A 155 6.33 18.40 -11.27
CA MET A 155 6.51 17.14 -10.56
C MET A 155 7.27 16.10 -11.39
N ARG A 156 6.98 16.04 -12.70
CA ARG A 156 7.68 15.16 -13.64
C ARG A 156 9.16 15.53 -13.76
N PHE A 157 9.49 16.81 -13.78
CA PHE A 157 10.88 17.27 -13.78
C PHE A 157 11.63 16.72 -12.57
N PHE A 158 11.09 16.84 -11.35
CA PHE A 158 11.73 16.33 -10.14
C PHE A 158 11.80 14.80 -10.11
N GLU A 159 10.80 14.10 -10.63
CA GLU A 159 10.84 12.65 -10.77
C GLU A 159 11.99 12.21 -11.68
N ILE A 160 12.08 12.77 -12.90
CA ILE A 160 13.16 12.45 -13.86
C ILE A 160 14.52 12.82 -13.27
N PHE A 161 14.60 13.95 -12.56
CA PHE A 161 15.82 14.34 -11.85
C PHE A 161 16.22 13.27 -10.82
N ALA A 162 15.28 12.80 -9.99
CA ALA A 162 15.55 11.73 -9.02
C ALA A 162 16.06 10.45 -9.70
N LEU A 163 15.36 10.01 -10.74
CA LEU A 163 15.70 8.80 -11.49
C LEU A 163 17.10 8.87 -12.12
N LYS A 164 17.52 10.05 -12.56
CA LYS A 164 18.85 10.27 -13.12
C LYS A 164 19.95 10.42 -12.07
N LYS A 165 19.65 11.00 -10.90
CA LYS A 165 20.64 11.40 -9.89
C LYS A 165 20.76 10.43 -8.70
N ALA A 166 19.78 9.54 -8.49
CA ALA A 166 19.85 8.54 -7.43
C ALA A 166 21.03 7.58 -7.63
N ASP A 167 21.72 7.25 -6.55
CA ASP A 167 22.75 6.20 -6.57
C ASP A 167 22.10 4.82 -6.60
N LEU A 168 20.88 4.71 -6.05
CA LEU A 168 20.05 3.52 -6.05
C LEU A 168 18.57 3.89 -6.21
N ILE A 169 17.83 3.13 -7.01
CA ILE A 169 16.37 3.22 -7.12
C ILE A 169 15.77 1.99 -6.45
N ILE A 170 14.82 2.20 -5.56
CA ILE A 170 14.01 1.11 -5.00
C ILE A 170 12.53 1.37 -5.29
N SER A 171 11.76 0.30 -5.42
CA SER A 171 10.31 0.41 -5.64
C SER A 171 9.58 -0.76 -4.99
N ASN A 172 8.36 -0.50 -4.52
CA ASN A 172 7.44 -1.57 -4.10
C ASN A 172 6.67 -2.17 -5.28
N LEU A 173 6.80 -1.60 -6.48
CA LEU A 173 6.12 -2.06 -7.69
C LEU A 173 7.00 -3.10 -8.40
N PRO A 174 6.51 -4.35 -8.59
CA PRO A 174 7.35 -5.43 -9.12
C PRO A 174 7.79 -5.23 -10.57
N ASN A 175 7.02 -4.51 -11.37
CA ASN A 175 7.30 -4.25 -12.79
C ASN A 175 7.85 -2.84 -13.05
N TYR A 176 8.41 -2.18 -12.04
CA TYR A 176 8.88 -0.78 -12.18
C TYR A 176 9.96 -0.62 -13.26
N GLY A 177 10.70 -1.70 -13.57
CA GLY A 177 11.65 -1.71 -14.69
C GLY A 177 11.01 -1.44 -16.05
N GLU A 178 9.77 -1.86 -16.27
CA GLU A 178 9.01 -1.52 -17.48
C GLU A 178 8.72 -0.02 -17.57
N TYR A 179 8.41 0.61 -16.42
CA TYR A 179 8.23 2.05 -16.36
C TYR A 179 9.52 2.81 -16.70
N LEU A 180 10.66 2.35 -16.18
CA LEU A 180 11.96 2.95 -16.52
C LEU A 180 12.23 2.82 -18.03
N LYS A 181 11.98 1.65 -18.61
CA LYS A 181 12.14 1.36 -20.05
C LYS A 181 11.22 2.22 -20.90
N ASP A 182 9.92 2.29 -20.58
CA ASP A 182 8.92 3.10 -21.30
C ASP A 182 9.26 4.61 -21.29
N ASN A 183 10.09 5.04 -20.33
CA ASN A 183 10.55 6.43 -20.21
C ASN A 183 12.01 6.63 -20.68
N ASN A 184 12.62 5.66 -21.38
CA ASN A 184 13.99 5.70 -21.84
C ASN A 184 15.03 5.94 -20.72
N ILE A 185 14.78 5.43 -19.53
CA ILE A 185 15.68 5.53 -18.37
C ILE A 185 16.41 4.20 -18.23
N LYS A 186 17.70 4.21 -18.61
CA LYS A 186 18.59 3.04 -18.52
C LYS A 186 19.15 2.94 -17.09
N ARG A 187 18.35 2.46 -16.15
CA ARG A 187 18.70 2.27 -14.75
C ARG A 187 18.08 0.99 -14.21
N ASP A 188 18.81 0.32 -13.34
CA ASP A 188 18.29 -0.79 -12.56
C ASP A 188 17.56 -0.29 -11.33
N PHE A 189 16.69 -1.12 -10.78
CA PHE A 189 16.00 -0.88 -9.53
C PHE A 189 15.97 -2.14 -8.67
N ILE A 190 15.79 -1.98 -7.39
CA ILE A 190 15.58 -3.08 -6.47
C ILE A 190 14.12 -3.10 -6.02
N TRP A 191 13.46 -4.21 -6.25
CA TRP A 191 12.09 -4.40 -5.78
C TRP A 191 12.08 -4.73 -4.29
N ILE A 192 11.55 -3.81 -3.47
CA ILE A 192 11.29 -3.97 -2.04
C ILE A 192 9.78 -3.75 -1.84
N SER A 193 9.00 -4.82 -1.83
CA SER A 193 7.54 -4.79 -1.74
C SER A 193 7.03 -4.21 -0.40
N ASN A 194 5.73 -3.94 -0.31
CA ASN A 194 5.05 -3.92 0.98
C ASN A 194 4.99 -5.35 1.53
N GLY A 195 4.65 -5.50 2.79
CA GLY A 195 4.64 -6.80 3.44
C GLY A 195 3.83 -6.81 4.73
N ILE A 196 4.08 -7.83 5.54
CA ILE A 196 3.43 -8.03 6.83
C ILE A 196 4.45 -7.97 7.97
N ASN A 197 4.00 -7.51 9.13
CA ASN A 197 4.72 -7.69 10.39
C ASN A 197 4.21 -8.97 11.06
N LEU A 198 5.07 -9.99 11.19
CA LEU A 198 4.67 -11.30 11.72
C LEU A 198 4.26 -11.24 13.20
N GLU A 199 4.81 -10.31 13.98
CA GLU A 199 4.45 -10.13 15.40
C GLU A 199 3.02 -9.61 15.49
N GLU A 200 2.67 -8.57 14.72
CA GLU A 200 1.32 -8.01 14.69
C GLU A 200 0.28 -9.00 14.14
N MET A 201 0.66 -9.85 13.19
CA MET A 201 -0.24 -10.87 12.65
C MET A 201 -0.64 -11.94 13.67
N LYS A 202 0.10 -12.08 14.77
CA LYS A 202 -0.24 -12.96 15.90
C LYS A 202 -1.20 -12.29 16.88
N GLU A 203 -1.26 -10.95 16.93
CA GLU A 203 -2.11 -10.18 17.85
C GLU A 203 -3.53 -10.01 17.29
N VAL A 204 -4.25 -11.12 17.16
CA VAL A 204 -5.60 -11.13 16.59
C VAL A 204 -6.64 -10.82 17.66
N LYS A 205 -7.46 -9.77 17.46
CA LYS A 205 -8.62 -9.46 18.31
C LYS A 205 -9.89 -10.12 17.75
N ALA A 206 -10.76 -10.54 18.67
CA ALA A 206 -12.09 -11.04 18.32
C ALA A 206 -12.95 -9.94 17.67
N LEU A 207 -13.88 -10.36 16.81
CA LEU A 207 -14.89 -9.47 16.26
C LEU A 207 -16.02 -9.25 17.27
N PRO A 208 -16.67 -8.08 17.25
CA PRO A 208 -17.93 -7.87 17.97
C PRO A 208 -18.99 -8.87 17.49
N LEU A 209 -19.84 -9.32 18.41
CA LEU A 209 -20.92 -10.27 18.10
C LEU A 209 -21.86 -9.72 17.01
N GLU A 210 -22.19 -8.44 17.08
CA GLU A 210 -23.00 -7.75 16.07
C GLU A 210 -22.44 -7.78 14.63
N VAL A 211 -21.12 -7.93 14.48
CA VAL A 211 -20.46 -8.11 13.17
C VAL A 211 -20.58 -9.55 12.70
N ILE A 212 -20.36 -10.51 13.62
CA ILE A 212 -20.44 -11.95 13.33
C ILE A 212 -21.86 -12.34 12.91
N GLU A 213 -22.88 -11.83 13.62
CA GLU A 213 -24.30 -12.14 13.37
C GLU A 213 -24.80 -11.68 12.01
N LYS A 214 -24.17 -10.64 11.42
CA LYS A 214 -24.49 -10.14 10.09
C LYS A 214 -23.90 -10.99 8.95
N ILE A 215 -22.97 -11.89 9.26
CA ILE A 215 -22.37 -12.76 8.25
C ILE A 215 -23.12 -14.10 8.26
N PRO A 216 -23.72 -14.50 7.13
CA PRO A 216 -24.51 -15.72 7.07
C PRO A 216 -23.66 -16.95 7.40
N LYS A 217 -24.21 -17.80 8.26
CA LYS A 217 -23.63 -19.11 8.56
C LYS A 217 -24.00 -20.10 7.45
N ASP A 218 -23.14 -21.07 7.22
CA ASP A 218 -23.36 -22.14 6.24
C ASP A 218 -23.58 -21.68 4.79
N LYS A 219 -23.02 -20.50 4.47
CA LYS A 219 -22.99 -19.92 3.13
C LYS A 219 -21.55 -19.80 2.62
N PHE A 220 -21.39 -19.74 1.31
CA PHE A 220 -20.10 -19.50 0.68
C PHE A 220 -19.84 -17.99 0.61
N ILE A 221 -18.84 -17.51 1.34
CA ILE A 221 -18.57 -16.08 1.52
C ILE A 221 -17.43 -15.64 0.62
N VAL A 222 -17.72 -14.76 -0.33
CA VAL A 222 -16.71 -14.01 -1.08
C VAL A 222 -16.59 -12.62 -0.46
N GLY A 223 -15.47 -12.35 0.20
CA GLY A 223 -15.31 -11.16 1.02
C GLY A 223 -14.29 -10.18 0.49
N TYR A 224 -14.57 -8.89 0.71
CA TYR A 224 -13.65 -7.78 0.55
C TYR A 224 -13.47 -7.08 1.89
N ALA A 225 -12.23 -6.81 2.30
CA ALA A 225 -11.93 -6.03 3.50
C ALA A 225 -10.93 -4.91 3.17
N GLY A 226 -11.37 -3.65 3.29
CA GLY A 226 -10.52 -2.49 3.00
C GLY A 226 -11.31 -1.23 2.64
N THR A 227 -10.61 -0.20 2.18
CA THR A 227 -11.23 1.07 1.79
C THR A 227 -12.20 0.88 0.62
N VAL A 228 -13.45 1.31 0.78
CA VAL A 228 -14.48 1.32 -0.26
C VAL A 228 -14.35 2.61 -1.06
N GLY A 229 -13.33 2.67 -1.91
CA GLY A 229 -12.99 3.84 -2.72
C GLY A 229 -13.04 3.54 -4.22
N ALA A 230 -13.14 4.60 -5.03
CA ALA A 230 -13.33 4.51 -6.47
C ALA A 230 -12.27 3.65 -7.19
N ALA A 231 -11.02 3.65 -6.73
CA ALA A 231 -9.95 2.88 -7.36
C ALA A 231 -10.08 1.35 -7.16
N ASN A 232 -10.85 0.90 -6.15
CA ASN A 232 -10.95 -0.51 -5.80
C ASN A 232 -11.97 -1.31 -6.64
N ALA A 233 -12.66 -0.67 -7.58
CA ALA A 233 -13.60 -1.28 -8.54
C ALA A 233 -14.63 -2.24 -7.88
N ILE A 234 -15.16 -1.85 -6.71
CA ILE A 234 -16.14 -2.67 -5.96
C ILE A 234 -17.45 -2.83 -6.73
N ASP A 235 -17.82 -1.85 -7.59
CA ASP A 235 -18.96 -1.97 -8.50
C ASP A 235 -18.91 -3.28 -9.30
N SER A 236 -17.77 -3.55 -9.95
CA SER A 236 -17.62 -4.75 -10.79
C SER A 236 -17.71 -6.04 -9.98
N PHE A 237 -17.25 -6.02 -8.72
CA PHE A 237 -17.39 -7.13 -7.81
C PHE A 237 -18.85 -7.39 -7.43
N LEU A 238 -19.60 -6.35 -7.10
CA LEU A 238 -21.02 -6.47 -6.74
C LEU A 238 -21.89 -6.78 -7.96
N GLU A 239 -21.55 -6.21 -9.12
CA GLU A 239 -22.23 -6.51 -10.38
C GLU A 239 -22.10 -7.99 -10.77
N ALA A 240 -20.99 -8.65 -10.42
CA ALA A 240 -20.79 -10.09 -10.65
C ALA A 240 -21.89 -10.96 -10.01
N SER A 241 -22.55 -10.47 -8.94
CA SER A 241 -23.68 -11.16 -8.31
C SER A 241 -24.88 -11.37 -9.22
N LYS A 242 -24.98 -10.62 -10.33
CA LYS A 242 -26.07 -10.79 -11.31
C LYS A 242 -25.85 -11.97 -12.27
N PHE A 243 -24.60 -12.42 -12.39
CA PHE A 243 -24.19 -13.52 -13.26
C PHE A 243 -24.08 -14.85 -12.51
N ILE A 244 -24.37 -14.86 -11.21
CA ILE A 244 -24.30 -16.03 -10.34
C ILE A 244 -25.72 -16.44 -9.95
N ASN A 245 -26.11 -17.65 -10.34
CA ASN A 245 -27.40 -18.24 -9.99
C ASN A 245 -27.21 -19.30 -8.89
N LYS A 246 -26.81 -18.85 -7.69
CA LYS A 246 -26.59 -19.66 -6.50
C LYS A 246 -26.99 -18.88 -5.26
N ASP A 247 -27.96 -19.39 -4.51
CA ASP A 247 -28.54 -18.73 -3.33
C ASP A 247 -27.68 -18.87 -2.06
N ASP A 248 -26.63 -19.66 -2.12
CA ASP A 248 -25.69 -19.88 -1.03
C ASP A 248 -24.37 -19.10 -1.17
N ILE A 249 -24.21 -18.30 -2.24
CA ILE A 249 -23.06 -17.42 -2.42
C ILE A 249 -23.39 -16.01 -1.95
N PHE A 250 -22.62 -15.51 -0.97
CA PHE A 250 -22.77 -14.20 -0.37
C PHE A 250 -21.54 -13.31 -0.61
N PHE A 251 -21.80 -12.03 -0.82
CA PHE A 251 -20.80 -10.98 -1.01
C PHE A 251 -20.72 -10.15 0.27
N VAL A 252 -19.57 -10.15 0.95
CA VAL A 252 -19.37 -9.40 2.19
C VAL A 252 -18.35 -8.32 1.99
N ILE A 253 -18.75 -7.05 2.19
CA ILE A 253 -17.90 -5.87 2.04
C ILE A 253 -17.67 -5.26 3.42
N VAL A 254 -16.41 -5.29 3.89
CA VAL A 254 -16.00 -4.74 5.18
C VAL A 254 -15.12 -3.52 4.96
N GLY A 255 -15.56 -2.37 5.45
CA GLY A 255 -14.79 -1.14 5.35
C GLY A 255 -15.64 0.10 5.18
N ASP A 256 -14.96 1.24 5.10
CA ASP A 256 -15.56 2.53 4.83
C ASP A 256 -14.87 3.21 3.66
N GLY A 257 -15.51 4.23 3.09
CA GLY A 257 -14.98 5.00 1.98
C GLY A 257 -16.05 5.77 1.24
N GLN A 258 -15.61 6.61 0.30
CA GLN A 258 -16.48 7.56 -0.41
C GLN A 258 -17.57 6.87 -1.25
N GLU A 259 -17.32 5.64 -1.73
CA GLU A 259 -18.25 4.91 -2.57
C GLU A 259 -19.26 4.06 -1.78
N LYS A 260 -19.07 3.87 -0.46
CA LYS A 260 -19.86 2.91 0.32
C LYS A 260 -21.35 3.18 0.26
N GLN A 261 -21.76 4.43 0.56
CA GLN A 261 -23.17 4.78 0.58
C GLN A 261 -23.81 4.56 -0.80
N ARG A 262 -23.18 5.04 -1.88
CA ARG A 262 -23.67 4.85 -3.25
C ARG A 262 -23.82 3.37 -3.59
N LEU A 263 -22.84 2.54 -3.23
CA LEU A 263 -22.90 1.10 -3.50
C LEU A 263 -24.01 0.41 -2.71
N GLN A 264 -24.23 0.79 -1.46
CA GLN A 264 -25.32 0.27 -0.64
C GLN A 264 -26.71 0.63 -1.22
N GLU A 265 -26.83 1.80 -1.83
CA GLU A 265 -28.09 2.24 -2.46
C GLU A 265 -28.38 1.48 -3.77
N ILE A 266 -27.33 1.20 -4.57
CA ILE A 266 -27.46 0.53 -5.88
C ILE A 266 -27.61 -1.00 -5.73
N TYR A 267 -26.85 -1.62 -4.82
CA TYR A 267 -26.78 -3.08 -4.70
C TYR A 267 -27.52 -3.58 -3.43
N LYS A 268 -28.83 -3.33 -3.40
CA LYS A 268 -29.73 -3.85 -2.35
C LYS A 268 -30.19 -5.26 -2.72
N LYS A 269 -29.44 -6.28 -2.31
CA LYS A 269 -29.77 -7.70 -2.51
C LYS A 269 -29.53 -8.45 -1.20
N ASP A 270 -30.30 -9.50 -0.96
CA ASP A 270 -30.24 -10.31 0.27
C ASP A 270 -28.89 -11.02 0.44
N ASN A 271 -28.19 -11.29 -0.65
CA ASN A 271 -26.88 -11.93 -0.64
C ASN A 271 -25.70 -10.94 -0.68
N ILE A 272 -25.93 -9.66 -0.43
CA ILE A 272 -24.88 -8.62 -0.34
C ILE A 272 -24.92 -7.96 1.03
N VAL A 273 -23.82 -8.08 1.78
CA VAL A 273 -23.71 -7.58 3.15
C VAL A 273 -22.60 -6.51 3.22
N PHE A 274 -22.96 -5.33 3.72
CA PHE A 274 -22.00 -4.25 4.00
C PHE A 274 -21.78 -4.11 5.51
N LEU A 275 -20.53 -4.17 5.92
CA LEU A 275 -20.08 -3.97 7.30
C LEU A 275 -19.25 -2.69 7.39
N ASN A 276 -19.20 -2.10 8.58
CA ASN A 276 -18.34 -0.94 8.84
C ASN A 276 -16.87 -1.35 8.91
N ALA A 277 -15.99 -0.36 8.87
CA ALA A 277 -14.57 -0.59 9.08
C ALA A 277 -14.33 -1.18 10.48
N ILE A 278 -13.40 -2.11 10.55
CA ILE A 278 -12.96 -2.77 11.78
C ILE A 278 -11.52 -2.39 12.11
N ASP A 279 -11.08 -2.62 13.32
CA ASP A 279 -9.70 -2.40 13.70
C ASP A 279 -8.73 -3.31 12.94
N LYS A 280 -7.51 -2.82 12.67
CA LYS A 280 -6.48 -3.60 11.98
C LYS A 280 -6.24 -4.96 12.64
N LYS A 281 -6.25 -5.03 13.98
CA LYS A 281 -6.08 -6.28 14.74
C LYS A 281 -7.26 -7.26 14.59
N GLN A 282 -8.41 -6.81 14.05
CA GLN A 282 -9.58 -7.65 13.77
C GLN A 282 -9.62 -8.16 12.33
N VAL A 283 -8.75 -7.64 11.45
CA VAL A 283 -8.77 -8.02 10.03
C VAL A 283 -8.58 -9.52 9.84
N GLN A 284 -7.66 -10.16 10.56
CA GLN A 284 -7.48 -11.60 10.45
C GLN A 284 -8.68 -12.40 10.96
N SER A 285 -9.45 -11.86 11.91
CA SER A 285 -10.68 -12.50 12.40
C SER A 285 -11.80 -12.45 11.37
N ILE A 286 -12.00 -11.35 10.66
CA ILE A 286 -13.01 -11.26 9.61
C ILE A 286 -12.63 -12.12 8.39
N LEU A 287 -11.36 -12.14 7.99
CA LEU A 287 -10.89 -12.93 6.86
C LEU A 287 -11.08 -14.44 7.08
N LYS A 288 -11.02 -14.92 8.32
CA LYS A 288 -11.33 -16.33 8.65
C LYS A 288 -12.76 -16.74 8.30
N LEU A 289 -13.70 -15.80 8.31
CA LEU A 289 -15.10 -16.03 7.98
C LEU A 289 -15.37 -16.05 6.47
N PHE A 290 -14.40 -15.69 5.64
CA PHE A 290 -14.51 -15.74 4.19
C PHE A 290 -14.06 -17.09 3.65
N ASP A 291 -14.67 -17.55 2.56
CA ASP A 291 -14.19 -18.68 1.77
C ASP A 291 -13.19 -18.21 0.71
N VAL A 292 -13.40 -17.02 0.17
CA VAL A 292 -12.57 -16.36 -0.85
C VAL A 292 -12.37 -14.89 -0.50
N CYS A 293 -11.15 -14.40 -0.63
CA CYS A 293 -10.85 -12.99 -0.51
C CYS A 293 -10.79 -12.34 -1.90
N TYR A 294 -11.62 -11.32 -2.14
CA TYR A 294 -11.62 -10.56 -3.40
C TYR A 294 -10.72 -9.34 -3.30
N ILE A 295 -9.93 -9.12 -4.34
CA ILE A 295 -9.18 -7.87 -4.53
C ILE A 295 -9.27 -7.42 -5.98
N GLY A 296 -9.70 -6.18 -6.19
CA GLY A 296 -9.83 -5.58 -7.50
C GLY A 296 -9.34 -4.14 -7.53
N LEU A 297 -8.96 -3.69 -8.71
CA LEU A 297 -8.68 -2.30 -9.03
C LEU A 297 -9.30 -1.95 -10.39
N LYS A 298 -9.54 -0.65 -10.62
CA LYS A 298 -9.95 -0.16 -11.93
C LYS A 298 -8.96 -0.56 -13.01
N LYS A 299 -9.45 -0.73 -14.23
CA LYS A 299 -8.62 -0.98 -15.41
C LYS A 299 -7.91 0.31 -15.81
N LYS A 300 -6.68 0.50 -15.33
CA LYS A 300 -5.82 1.64 -15.62
C LYS A 300 -4.43 1.15 -16.03
N ASP A 301 -3.87 1.77 -17.06
CA ASP A 301 -2.57 1.36 -17.62
C ASP A 301 -1.40 1.48 -16.63
N ILE A 302 -1.50 2.39 -15.68
CA ILE A 302 -0.49 2.55 -14.63
C ILE A 302 -0.26 1.26 -13.83
N PHE A 303 -1.28 0.42 -13.66
CA PHE A 303 -1.17 -0.81 -12.88
C PHE A 303 -0.37 -1.92 -13.57
N LYS A 304 -0.09 -1.80 -14.90
CA LYS A 304 0.83 -2.72 -15.60
C LYS A 304 2.24 -2.73 -15.00
N TYR A 305 2.65 -1.63 -14.39
CA TYR A 305 3.93 -1.52 -13.69
C TYR A 305 3.98 -2.24 -12.34
N GLY A 306 2.90 -2.93 -12.01
CA GLY A 306 2.72 -3.68 -10.78
C GLY A 306 1.99 -2.89 -9.70
N VAL A 307 1.54 -3.61 -8.70
CA VAL A 307 0.86 -3.07 -7.52
C VAL A 307 1.36 -3.77 -6.27
N SER A 308 1.28 -3.08 -5.14
CA SER A 308 1.67 -3.65 -3.84
C SER A 308 0.66 -3.22 -2.75
N PRO A 309 -0.62 -3.60 -2.89
CA PRO A 309 -1.65 -3.22 -1.93
C PRO A 309 -1.52 -4.02 -0.63
N ASN A 310 -1.48 -3.34 0.51
CA ASN A 310 -1.31 -3.96 1.82
C ASN A 310 -2.33 -5.09 2.08
N LYS A 311 -3.59 -4.92 1.66
CA LYS A 311 -4.65 -5.92 1.84
C LYS A 311 -4.34 -7.27 1.15
N LEU A 312 -3.55 -7.27 0.07
CA LEU A 312 -3.16 -8.51 -0.59
C LEU A 312 -2.34 -9.40 0.35
N PHE A 313 -1.40 -8.80 1.09
CA PHE A 313 -0.56 -9.54 2.03
C PHE A 313 -1.35 -10.01 3.26
N ASP A 314 -2.31 -9.22 3.74
CA ASP A 314 -3.24 -9.63 4.80
C ASP A 314 -4.10 -10.83 4.35
N TYR A 315 -4.59 -10.83 3.09
CA TYR A 315 -5.37 -11.91 2.51
C TYR A 315 -4.53 -13.19 2.34
N MET A 316 -3.32 -13.07 1.80
CA MET A 316 -2.40 -14.19 1.70
C MET A 316 -2.11 -14.80 3.08
N PHE A 317 -1.88 -13.96 4.11
CA PHE A 317 -1.60 -14.44 5.46
C PHE A 317 -2.80 -15.15 6.10
N SER A 318 -4.02 -14.76 5.76
CA SER A 318 -5.24 -15.42 6.26
C SER A 318 -5.37 -16.89 5.85
N GLY A 319 -4.62 -17.31 4.83
CA GLY A 319 -4.69 -18.68 4.29
C GLY A 319 -5.96 -18.93 3.48
N LYS A 320 -6.58 -17.90 2.93
CA LYS A 320 -7.75 -17.99 2.05
C LYS A 320 -7.34 -17.84 0.59
N PRO A 321 -7.99 -18.53 -0.35
CA PRO A 321 -7.77 -18.32 -1.77
C PRO A 321 -8.17 -16.91 -2.17
N ILE A 322 -7.46 -16.35 -3.15
CA ILE A 322 -7.64 -14.96 -3.59
C ILE A 322 -8.24 -14.93 -4.98
N LEU A 323 -9.33 -14.19 -5.14
CA LEU A 323 -9.84 -13.78 -6.45
C LEU A 323 -9.25 -12.40 -6.78
N TYR A 324 -8.33 -12.39 -7.76
CA TYR A 324 -7.53 -11.22 -8.11
C TYR A 324 -7.98 -10.61 -9.42
N ALA A 325 -8.63 -9.45 -9.34
CA ALA A 325 -9.17 -8.71 -10.49
C ALA A 325 -8.36 -7.43 -10.75
N ILE A 326 -7.07 -7.57 -11.01
CA ILE A 326 -6.15 -6.45 -11.28
C ILE A 326 -5.26 -6.78 -12.47
N ASN A 327 -5.15 -5.86 -13.43
CA ASN A 327 -4.22 -5.96 -14.55
C ASN A 327 -2.83 -5.47 -14.12
N SER A 328 -2.09 -6.30 -13.39
CA SER A 328 -0.83 -5.93 -12.75
C SER A 328 0.45 -6.29 -13.54
N GLY A 329 0.32 -6.63 -14.82
CA GLY A 329 1.46 -7.02 -15.64
C GLY A 329 1.97 -8.44 -15.32
N GLN A 330 3.26 -8.69 -15.62
CA GLN A 330 3.82 -10.05 -15.61
C GLN A 330 4.06 -10.61 -14.19
N ASN A 331 4.41 -9.76 -13.22
CA ASN A 331 4.74 -10.22 -11.85
C ASN A 331 3.50 -10.21 -10.95
N ASN A 332 2.51 -11.00 -11.31
CA ASN A 332 1.32 -11.20 -10.48
C ASN A 332 1.62 -12.16 -9.33
N ILE A 333 1.68 -11.62 -8.12
CA ILE A 333 2.03 -12.38 -6.91
C ILE A 333 1.07 -13.54 -6.66
N VAL A 334 -0.24 -13.37 -6.97
CA VAL A 334 -1.25 -14.44 -6.75
C VAL A 334 -1.00 -15.63 -7.67
N GLN A 335 -0.60 -15.37 -8.92
CA GLN A 335 -0.21 -16.43 -9.87
C GLN A 335 1.11 -17.08 -9.47
N ILE A 336 2.13 -16.27 -9.15
CA ILE A 336 3.46 -16.77 -8.76
C ILE A 336 3.38 -17.67 -7.51
N ALA A 337 2.59 -17.25 -6.52
CA ALA A 337 2.38 -18.01 -5.29
C ALA A 337 1.38 -19.17 -5.46
N ASN A 338 0.70 -19.28 -6.61
CA ASN A 338 -0.38 -20.23 -6.84
C ASN A 338 -1.40 -20.22 -5.67
N CYS A 339 -1.89 -19.01 -5.33
CA CYS A 339 -2.74 -18.82 -4.15
C CYS A 339 -4.16 -18.31 -4.48
N GLY A 340 -4.59 -18.43 -5.73
CA GLY A 340 -5.90 -17.99 -6.14
C GLY A 340 -6.09 -17.97 -7.66
N ILE A 341 -7.13 -17.27 -8.09
CA ILE A 341 -7.51 -17.11 -9.49
C ILE A 341 -7.35 -15.63 -9.90
N THR A 342 -6.74 -15.41 -11.04
CA THR A 342 -6.67 -14.07 -11.65
C THR A 342 -7.72 -13.94 -12.75
N VAL A 343 -8.47 -12.85 -12.72
CA VAL A 343 -9.49 -12.50 -13.70
C VAL A 343 -9.27 -11.10 -14.26
N LYS A 344 -9.93 -10.77 -15.35
CA LYS A 344 -9.86 -9.42 -15.95
C LYS A 344 -10.42 -8.37 -14.99
N ALA A 345 -9.69 -7.28 -14.81
CA ALA A 345 -10.13 -6.14 -14.02
C ALA A 345 -11.38 -5.47 -14.65
N GLU A 346 -12.29 -5.00 -13.80
CA GLU A 346 -13.55 -4.35 -14.19
C GLU A 346 -14.39 -5.18 -15.19
N ASN A 347 -14.39 -6.51 -15.03
CA ASN A 347 -15.21 -7.41 -15.84
C ASN A 347 -16.07 -8.29 -14.91
N PRO A 348 -17.35 -7.93 -14.68
CA PRO A 348 -18.24 -8.66 -13.77
C PRO A 348 -18.45 -10.14 -14.14
N GLU A 349 -18.55 -10.47 -15.42
CA GLU A 349 -18.69 -11.86 -15.90
C GLU A 349 -17.45 -12.68 -15.57
N ALA A 350 -16.26 -12.15 -15.86
CA ALA A 350 -15.01 -12.83 -15.52
C ALA A 350 -14.81 -12.99 -13.99
N ILE A 351 -15.28 -12.02 -13.20
CA ILE A 351 -15.29 -12.11 -11.74
C ILE A 351 -16.25 -13.23 -11.29
N ALA A 352 -17.45 -13.28 -11.85
CA ALA A 352 -18.43 -14.34 -11.57
C ALA A 352 -17.89 -15.72 -11.92
N ASP A 353 -17.29 -15.88 -13.10
CA ASP A 353 -16.63 -17.12 -13.51
C ASP A 353 -15.52 -17.53 -12.53
N GLY A 354 -14.72 -16.57 -12.07
CA GLY A 354 -13.69 -16.80 -11.07
C GLY A 354 -14.27 -17.27 -9.73
N ILE A 355 -15.37 -16.66 -9.27
CA ILE A 355 -16.09 -17.06 -8.07
C ILE A 355 -16.62 -18.48 -8.24
N MET A 356 -17.28 -18.80 -9.36
CA MET A 356 -17.84 -20.12 -9.62
C MET A 356 -16.77 -21.21 -9.71
N LYS A 357 -15.60 -20.92 -10.28
CA LYS A 357 -14.45 -21.83 -10.26
C LYS A 357 -14.02 -22.15 -8.84
N LEU A 358 -13.87 -21.13 -7.97
CA LEU A 358 -13.49 -21.32 -6.58
C LEU A 358 -14.60 -22.02 -5.76
N TYR A 359 -15.85 -21.71 -6.04
CA TYR A 359 -17.00 -22.36 -5.40
C TYR A 359 -17.05 -23.87 -5.69
N ASN A 360 -16.81 -24.27 -6.95
CA ASN A 360 -16.83 -25.66 -7.40
C ASN A 360 -15.60 -26.48 -6.98
N MET A 361 -14.55 -25.84 -6.48
CA MET A 361 -13.40 -26.54 -5.90
C MET A 361 -13.79 -27.22 -4.58
N SER A 362 -13.15 -28.34 -4.26
CA SER A 362 -13.25 -28.95 -2.94
C SER A 362 -12.70 -28.03 -1.85
N LYS A 363 -13.07 -28.26 -0.60
CA LYS A 363 -12.50 -27.50 0.54
C LYS A 363 -10.98 -27.67 0.63
N GLU A 364 -10.48 -28.86 0.28
CA GLU A 364 -9.06 -29.22 0.30
C GLU A 364 -8.29 -28.45 -0.77
N GLU A 365 -8.83 -28.31 -1.98
CA GLU A 365 -8.21 -27.51 -3.05
C GLU A 365 -8.13 -26.04 -2.67
N ARG A 366 -9.23 -25.46 -2.16
CA ARG A 366 -9.23 -24.07 -1.66
C ARG A 366 -8.24 -23.85 -0.52
N LYS A 367 -8.18 -24.81 0.41
CA LYS A 367 -7.23 -24.79 1.53
C LYS A 367 -5.79 -24.80 1.03
N LYS A 368 -5.48 -25.62 0.04
CA LYS A 368 -4.13 -25.68 -0.58
C LYS A 368 -3.73 -24.35 -1.21
N LEU A 369 -4.64 -23.69 -1.95
CA LEU A 369 -4.40 -22.35 -2.49
C LEU A 369 -4.11 -21.35 -1.38
N GLY A 370 -4.90 -21.36 -0.31
CA GLY A 370 -4.71 -20.48 0.84
C GLY A 370 -3.38 -20.72 1.56
N GLU A 371 -2.99 -21.98 1.78
CA GLU A 371 -1.71 -22.35 2.39
C GLU A 371 -0.51 -21.92 1.54
N ASN A 372 -0.61 -22.05 0.22
CA ASN A 372 0.41 -21.54 -0.69
C ASN A 372 0.61 -20.04 -0.51
N GLY A 373 -0.48 -19.27 -0.45
CA GLY A 373 -0.43 -17.83 -0.21
C GLY A 373 0.22 -17.48 1.13
N LYS A 374 -0.20 -18.16 2.19
CA LYS A 374 0.34 -17.95 3.53
C LYS A 374 1.82 -18.27 3.62
N ASN A 375 2.24 -19.40 3.09
CA ASN A 375 3.65 -19.80 3.08
C ASN A 375 4.50 -18.81 2.27
N TYR A 376 3.98 -18.34 1.14
CA TYR A 376 4.68 -17.42 0.28
C TYR A 376 4.84 -16.03 0.92
N VAL A 377 3.79 -15.47 1.53
CA VAL A 377 3.87 -14.16 2.18
C VAL A 377 4.76 -14.19 3.41
N VAL A 378 4.68 -15.25 4.22
CA VAL A 378 5.54 -15.42 5.40
C VAL A 378 7.01 -15.52 5.01
N LYS A 379 7.33 -16.19 3.91
CA LYS A 379 8.72 -16.39 3.46
C LYS A 379 9.31 -15.15 2.79
N TYR A 380 8.55 -14.48 1.92
CA TYR A 380 9.12 -13.48 1.00
C TYR A 380 8.63 -12.04 1.23
N PHE A 381 7.58 -11.85 2.03
CA PHE A 381 6.96 -10.54 2.24
C PHE A 381 6.77 -10.19 3.73
N ASN A 382 7.53 -10.81 4.63
CA ASN A 382 7.68 -10.28 5.98
C ASN A 382 8.72 -9.15 6.01
N TYR A 383 8.53 -8.19 6.91
CA TYR A 383 9.39 -7.01 6.94
C TYR A 383 10.84 -7.31 7.35
N GLU A 384 11.11 -8.39 8.08
CA GLU A 384 12.47 -8.83 8.37
C GLU A 384 13.21 -9.18 7.07
N PHE A 385 12.63 -10.06 6.23
CA PHE A 385 13.19 -10.43 4.93
C PHE A 385 13.35 -9.21 4.00
N LEU A 386 12.34 -8.31 3.96
CA LEU A 386 12.40 -7.12 3.11
C LEU A 386 13.48 -6.13 3.57
N ALA A 387 13.65 -5.97 4.88
CA ALA A 387 14.70 -5.13 5.45
C ALA A 387 16.08 -5.74 5.27
N GLU A 388 16.22 -7.07 5.37
CA GLU A 388 17.47 -7.77 5.03
C GLU A 388 17.85 -7.54 3.56
N LYS A 389 16.88 -7.69 2.65
CA LYS A 389 17.09 -7.42 1.22
C LYS A 389 17.51 -5.97 0.98
N LEU A 390 16.87 -5.02 1.67
CA LEU A 390 17.22 -3.60 1.60
C LEU A 390 18.61 -3.33 2.17
N SER A 391 18.96 -3.91 3.31
CA SER A 391 20.26 -3.69 4.00
C SER A 391 21.47 -4.10 3.15
N LYS A 392 21.32 -5.14 2.31
CA LYS A 392 22.38 -5.62 1.40
C LYS A 392 22.74 -4.62 0.31
N VAL A 393 21.89 -3.64 0.05
CA VAL A 393 22.08 -2.65 -1.00
C VAL A 393 22.26 -1.22 -0.48
N LEU A 394 22.16 -0.99 0.84
CA LEU A 394 22.44 0.27 1.51
C LEU A 394 23.92 0.32 1.93
#